data_f54c66a4ee14ad499a61feba2b029bff
#
_entry.id   f54c66a4ee14ad499a61feba2b029bff
#
_cell.length_a   1.000
_cell.length_b   1.000
_cell.length_c   1.000
_cell.angle_alpha   90.00
_cell.angle_beta   90.00
_cell.angle_gamma   90.00
#
_symmetry.space_group_name_H-M   'P 1'
#
loop_
_entity.id
_entity.type
_entity.pdbx_description
1 polymer ?
#
loop_
_entity_poly.entity_id
_entity_poly.type
_entity_poly.pdbx_seq_one_letter_code
_entity_poly.pdbx_strand_id
1 'polypeptide(L)'
;MVAPPPSRDRREKMMTNAPLRPASELAARNSAHVPNESATYREARNALLAEEIELRRHIERVAEMRRQLPPGGAVTKDYRFDGEQGPAGFADLFGDKQTLVIYSYMYGPQRTRPCPMCTSQMSAWDGEAPDIEQRVAFAMVARSPLERLTAFKKERGWRHLKLYSDPSGDYTRDYVSAEDADRPGFNVFTRRDGTIRHFWAAEMSADMADPGQDPRDAPDHMPLWLILDITPEGRGTDWYPKLEY
;
A
#
# COMPACT_ATOMS: atom_id res chain seq x y z
N MET A 1 1.51 12.81 -27.74
CA MET A 1 1.55 11.34 -27.92
C MET A 1 2.56 10.79 -26.90
N VAL A 2 2.08 10.06 -25.90
CA VAL A 2 2.95 9.38 -24.93
C VAL A 2 3.49 8.14 -25.63
N ALA A 3 4.81 7.94 -25.62
CA ALA A 3 5.45 6.76 -26.20
C ALA A 3 4.93 5.51 -25.48
N PRO A 4 4.63 4.40 -26.21
CA PRO A 4 4.19 3.17 -25.57
C PRO A 4 5.28 2.63 -24.62
N PRO A 5 4.89 1.94 -23.53
CA PRO A 5 5.85 1.37 -22.60
C PRO A 5 6.80 0.40 -23.34
N PRO A 6 8.06 0.31 -22.95
CA PRO A 6 9.02 -0.57 -23.59
C PRO A 6 8.55 -2.02 -23.50
N SER A 7 8.75 -2.78 -24.58
CA SER A 7 8.42 -4.20 -24.65
C SER A 7 9.14 -4.99 -23.54
N ARG A 8 8.58 -6.15 -23.15
CA ARG A 8 9.13 -7.04 -22.12
C ARG A 8 10.61 -7.37 -22.39
N ASP A 9 10.93 -7.62 -23.64
CA ASP A 9 12.30 -7.91 -24.13
C ASP A 9 13.28 -6.73 -23.93
N ARG A 10 12.77 -5.49 -24.01
CA ARG A 10 13.55 -4.29 -23.76
C ARG A 10 13.79 -4.05 -22.26
N ARG A 11 12.82 -4.45 -21.39
CA ARG A 11 12.98 -4.40 -19.93
C ARG A 11 13.98 -5.46 -19.45
N GLU A 12 13.93 -6.67 -20.00
CA GLU A 12 14.89 -7.75 -19.69
C GLU A 12 16.31 -7.40 -20.13
N LYS A 13 16.47 -6.77 -21.29
CA LYS A 13 17.78 -6.24 -21.74
C LYS A 13 18.31 -5.06 -20.92
N MET A 14 17.44 -4.31 -20.23
CA MET A 14 17.86 -3.25 -19.31
C MET A 14 18.30 -3.77 -17.94
N MET A 15 17.98 -5.01 -17.59
CA MET A 15 18.50 -5.72 -16.41
C MET A 15 19.85 -6.38 -16.72
N THR A 16 20.79 -5.60 -17.25
CA THR A 16 22.17 -6.07 -17.40
C THR A 16 22.80 -6.17 -16.01
N ASN A 17 23.56 -7.26 -15.76
CA ASN A 17 24.45 -7.42 -14.59
C ASN A 17 25.61 -6.38 -14.55
N ALA A 18 25.44 -5.24 -15.20
CA ALA A 18 26.40 -4.16 -15.16
C ALA A 18 26.42 -3.56 -13.74
N PRO A 19 27.59 -3.30 -13.16
CA PRO A 19 27.69 -2.68 -11.85
C PRO A 19 26.98 -1.33 -11.86
N LEU A 20 26.26 -1.03 -10.78
CA LEU A 20 25.57 0.25 -10.62
C LEU A 20 26.62 1.37 -10.61
N ARG A 21 26.35 2.43 -11.36
CA ARG A 21 27.18 3.64 -11.33
C ARG A 21 27.00 4.36 -10.01
N PRO A 22 28.02 5.05 -9.49
CA PRO A 22 27.84 5.92 -8.32
C PRO A 22 26.66 6.87 -8.51
N ALA A 23 25.81 7.01 -7.48
CA ALA A 23 24.62 7.87 -7.57
C ALA A 23 25.00 9.35 -7.80
N SER A 24 26.12 9.78 -7.25
CA SER A 24 26.68 11.12 -7.48
C SER A 24 27.05 11.38 -8.94
N GLU A 25 27.58 10.38 -9.65
CA GLU A 25 27.84 10.48 -11.09
C GLU A 25 26.54 10.63 -11.90
N LEU A 26 25.48 9.90 -11.50
CA LEU A 26 24.18 9.99 -12.16
C LEU A 26 23.54 11.35 -11.88
N ALA A 27 23.61 11.83 -10.65
CA ALA A 27 23.12 13.14 -10.26
C ALA A 27 23.86 14.28 -11.00
N ALA A 28 25.17 14.17 -11.19
CA ALA A 28 25.98 15.14 -11.93
C ALA A 28 25.62 15.24 -13.42
N ARG A 29 24.93 14.25 -13.99
CA ARG A 29 24.43 14.27 -15.37
C ARG A 29 23.10 15.01 -15.51
N ASN A 30 22.49 15.41 -14.41
CA ASN A 30 21.23 16.13 -14.43
C ASN A 30 21.45 17.51 -15.07
N SER A 31 20.73 17.76 -16.15
CA SER A 31 20.71 19.07 -16.85
C SER A 31 19.51 19.93 -16.46
N ALA A 32 18.66 19.46 -15.53
CA ALA A 32 17.51 20.24 -15.11
C ALA A 32 17.92 21.41 -14.22
N HIS A 33 17.42 22.59 -14.56
CA HIS A 33 17.61 23.82 -13.82
C HIS A 33 16.27 24.50 -13.62
N VAL A 34 16.09 25.13 -12.45
CA VAL A 34 14.93 25.98 -12.21
C VAL A 34 15.30 27.46 -12.41
N PRO A 35 14.37 28.30 -12.89
CA PRO A 35 14.67 29.71 -13.10
C PRO A 35 15.19 30.39 -11.83
N ASN A 36 16.25 31.18 -11.98
CA ASN A 36 16.84 32.02 -10.91
C ASN A 36 17.41 31.21 -9.70
N GLU A 37 17.69 29.93 -9.85
CA GLU A 37 18.34 29.17 -8.78
C GLU A 37 19.76 29.67 -8.51
N SER A 38 20.15 29.64 -7.22
CA SER A 38 21.54 29.94 -6.83
C SER A 38 22.45 28.71 -7.03
N ALA A 39 23.75 28.94 -7.13
CA ALA A 39 24.74 27.87 -7.16
C ALA A 39 24.66 26.96 -5.92
N THR A 40 24.46 27.54 -4.75
CA THR A 40 24.30 26.81 -3.48
C THR A 40 23.04 25.92 -3.50
N TYR A 41 21.92 26.42 -4.03
CA TYR A 41 20.72 25.59 -4.17
C TYR A 41 20.99 24.42 -5.13
N ARG A 42 21.63 24.67 -6.26
CA ARG A 42 21.95 23.61 -7.26
C ARG A 42 22.87 22.53 -6.68
N GLU A 43 23.86 22.91 -5.91
CA GLU A 43 24.76 21.98 -5.24
C GLU A 43 23.98 21.10 -4.25
N ALA A 44 23.21 21.71 -3.37
CA ALA A 44 22.38 20.97 -2.38
C ALA A 44 21.34 20.07 -3.08
N ARG A 45 20.71 20.55 -4.17
CA ARG A 45 19.75 19.76 -4.94
C ARG A 45 20.39 18.55 -5.64
N ASN A 46 21.61 18.68 -6.13
CA ASN A 46 22.32 17.54 -6.72
C ASN A 46 22.75 16.52 -5.66
N ALA A 47 23.14 16.96 -4.47
CA ALA A 47 23.42 16.08 -3.35
C ALA A 47 22.16 15.29 -2.95
N LEU A 48 21.03 15.98 -2.80
CA LEU A 48 19.73 15.34 -2.54
C LEU A 48 19.33 14.36 -3.65
N LEU A 49 19.57 14.70 -4.93
CA LEU A 49 19.27 13.81 -6.04
C LEU A 49 20.07 12.49 -5.98
N ALA A 50 21.32 12.54 -5.50
CA ALA A 50 22.10 11.33 -5.29
C ALA A 50 21.43 10.42 -4.22
N GLU A 51 20.96 10.99 -3.12
CA GLU A 51 20.21 10.23 -2.09
C GLU A 51 18.88 9.68 -2.62
N GLU A 52 18.14 10.45 -3.41
CA GLU A 52 16.89 9.98 -4.05
C GLU A 52 17.16 8.79 -5.01
N ILE A 53 18.30 8.78 -5.70
CA ILE A 53 18.71 7.65 -6.53
C ILE A 53 18.99 6.41 -5.68
N GLU A 54 19.69 6.57 -4.54
CA GLU A 54 19.94 5.44 -3.63
C GLU A 54 18.65 4.95 -2.96
N LEU A 55 17.75 5.84 -2.57
CA LEU A 55 16.43 5.47 -2.04
C LEU A 55 15.66 4.60 -3.06
N ARG A 56 15.59 5.01 -4.32
CA ARG A 56 14.96 4.22 -5.40
C ARG A 56 15.58 2.81 -5.50
N ARG A 57 16.90 2.71 -5.46
CA ARG A 57 17.61 1.44 -5.48
C ARG A 57 17.29 0.57 -4.27
N HIS A 58 17.16 1.20 -3.10
CA HIS A 58 16.78 0.49 -1.88
C HIS A 58 15.37 -0.07 -1.98
N ILE A 59 14.40 0.73 -2.46
CA ILE A 59 13.03 0.29 -2.70
C ILE A 59 13.00 -0.93 -3.64
N GLU A 60 13.77 -0.90 -4.74
CA GLU A 60 13.87 -2.02 -5.68
C GLU A 60 14.45 -3.29 -5.02
N ARG A 61 15.49 -3.14 -4.18
CA ARG A 61 16.07 -4.28 -3.43
C ARG A 61 15.04 -4.89 -2.47
N VAL A 62 14.35 -4.08 -1.70
CA VAL A 62 13.32 -4.55 -0.76
C VAL A 62 12.16 -5.24 -1.51
N ALA A 63 11.74 -4.67 -2.64
CA ALA A 63 10.72 -5.30 -3.48
C ALA A 63 11.17 -6.67 -4.02
N GLU A 64 12.45 -6.80 -4.40
CA GLU A 64 13.02 -8.09 -4.84
C GLU A 64 13.07 -9.09 -3.68
N MET A 65 13.52 -8.67 -2.50
CA MET A 65 13.53 -9.52 -1.31
C MET A 65 12.12 -10.05 -0.98
N ARG A 66 11.07 -9.22 -1.12
CA ARG A 66 9.69 -9.70 -0.96
C ARG A 66 9.33 -10.77 -1.98
N ARG A 67 9.69 -10.59 -3.26
CA ARG A 67 9.43 -11.59 -4.31
C ARG A 67 10.12 -12.93 -4.05
N GLN A 68 11.24 -12.91 -3.33
CA GLN A 68 12.04 -14.09 -2.98
C GLN A 68 11.59 -14.76 -1.68
N LEU A 69 10.57 -14.25 -1.00
CA LEU A 69 10.03 -14.91 0.18
C LEU A 69 9.63 -16.35 -0.16
N PRO A 70 9.96 -17.32 0.70
CA PRO A 70 9.48 -18.69 0.54
C PRO A 70 7.95 -18.70 0.67
N PRO A 71 7.28 -19.76 0.20
CA PRO A 71 5.84 -19.90 0.35
C PRO A 71 5.45 -19.83 1.83
N GLY A 72 4.57 -18.90 2.16
CA GLY A 72 4.01 -18.76 3.51
C GLY A 72 2.97 -19.82 3.85
N GLY A 73 2.35 -19.68 5.02
CA GLY A 73 1.36 -20.61 5.54
C GLY A 73 0.17 -20.82 4.60
N ALA A 74 -0.26 -22.07 4.44
CA ALA A 74 -1.48 -22.39 3.70
C ALA A 74 -2.71 -21.88 4.46
N VAL A 75 -3.65 -21.28 3.73
CA VAL A 75 -4.97 -20.92 4.26
C VAL A 75 -5.83 -22.18 4.27
N THR A 76 -6.09 -22.72 5.45
CA THR A 76 -6.85 -23.98 5.63
C THR A 76 -8.24 -23.76 6.20
N LYS A 77 -8.50 -22.58 6.80
CA LYS A 77 -9.79 -22.22 7.38
C LYS A 77 -10.69 -21.58 6.32
N ASP A 78 -11.97 -21.92 6.38
CA ASP A 78 -12.99 -21.35 5.51
C ASP A 78 -13.50 -20.01 6.06
N TYR A 79 -12.80 -18.93 5.72
CA TYR A 79 -13.25 -17.57 6.09
C TYR A 79 -14.42 -17.14 5.23
N ARG A 80 -15.41 -16.53 5.87
CA ARG A 80 -16.64 -16.04 5.24
C ARG A 80 -16.79 -14.55 5.45
N PHE A 81 -17.21 -13.88 4.40
CA PHE A 81 -17.43 -12.44 4.36
C PHE A 81 -18.79 -12.11 3.80
N ASP A 82 -19.35 -11.00 4.23
CA ASP A 82 -20.52 -10.40 3.58
C ASP A 82 -20.00 -9.31 2.61
N GLY A 83 -20.22 -9.53 1.33
CA GLY A 83 -19.83 -8.60 0.26
C GLY A 83 -21.03 -7.91 -0.38
N GLU A 84 -20.80 -6.82 -1.12
CA GLU A 84 -21.85 -6.05 -1.80
C GLU A 84 -22.67 -6.87 -2.81
N GLN A 85 -22.13 -8.01 -3.29
CA GLN A 85 -22.81 -8.93 -4.20
C GLN A 85 -23.35 -10.18 -3.50
N GLY A 86 -23.33 -10.22 -2.18
CA GLY A 86 -23.72 -11.35 -1.34
C GLY A 86 -22.57 -11.99 -0.59
N PRO A 87 -22.85 -13.07 0.16
CA PRO A 87 -21.82 -13.80 0.90
C PRO A 87 -20.70 -14.30 0.00
N ALA A 88 -19.45 -14.20 0.47
CA ALA A 88 -18.26 -14.62 -0.25
C ALA A 88 -17.35 -15.44 0.66
N GLY A 89 -16.78 -16.53 0.13
CA GLY A 89 -15.68 -17.25 0.76
C GLY A 89 -14.34 -16.58 0.46
N PHE A 90 -13.31 -16.97 1.19
CA PHE A 90 -11.96 -16.41 0.99
C PHE A 90 -11.46 -16.56 -0.45
N ALA A 91 -11.72 -17.71 -1.07
CA ALA A 91 -11.31 -17.97 -2.44
C ALA A 91 -12.04 -17.08 -3.47
N ASP A 92 -13.26 -16.66 -3.15
CA ASP A 92 -14.09 -15.84 -4.04
C ASP A 92 -13.53 -14.41 -4.17
N LEU A 93 -12.82 -13.92 -3.14
CA LEU A 93 -12.20 -12.59 -3.16
C LEU A 93 -11.12 -12.46 -4.24
N PHE A 94 -10.55 -13.57 -4.69
CA PHE A 94 -9.56 -13.57 -5.77
C PHE A 94 -10.19 -13.30 -7.15
N GLY A 95 -11.49 -13.61 -7.34
CA GLY A 95 -12.09 -13.59 -8.66
C GLY A 95 -11.27 -14.46 -9.64
N ASP A 96 -10.85 -13.89 -10.77
CA ASP A 96 -10.01 -14.52 -11.79
C ASP A 96 -8.49 -14.39 -11.51
N LYS A 97 -8.09 -13.69 -10.44
CA LYS A 97 -6.69 -13.37 -10.15
C LYS A 97 -6.00 -14.48 -9.35
N GLN A 98 -4.67 -14.51 -9.45
CA GLN A 98 -3.80 -15.42 -8.70
C GLN A 98 -3.21 -14.78 -7.44
N THR A 99 -3.36 -13.47 -7.29
CA THR A 99 -2.90 -12.70 -6.13
C THR A 99 -4.05 -11.85 -5.62
N LEU A 100 -4.24 -11.88 -4.30
CA LEU A 100 -5.23 -11.08 -3.58
C LEU A 100 -4.49 -10.18 -2.59
N VAL A 101 -4.81 -8.91 -2.64
CA VAL A 101 -4.39 -7.91 -1.67
C VAL A 101 -5.60 -7.53 -0.82
N ILE A 102 -5.48 -7.68 0.49
CA ILE A 102 -6.52 -7.28 1.44
C ILE A 102 -6.00 -6.16 2.32
N TYR A 103 -6.73 -5.06 2.36
CA TYR A 103 -6.56 -4.04 3.37
C TYR A 103 -7.69 -4.12 4.39
N SER A 104 -7.31 -4.40 5.63
CA SER A 104 -8.23 -4.36 6.77
C SER A 104 -8.18 -2.97 7.38
N TYR A 105 -9.33 -2.28 7.43
CA TYR A 105 -9.38 -0.93 7.94
C TYR A 105 -10.15 -0.83 9.26
N MET A 106 -9.74 0.13 10.08
CA MET A 106 -10.27 0.33 11.43
C MET A 106 -11.70 0.88 11.37
N TYR A 107 -12.65 -0.02 11.27
CA TYR A 107 -14.08 0.26 11.36
C TYR A 107 -14.77 -0.95 12.00
N GLY A 108 -14.37 -1.26 13.24
CA GLY A 108 -14.99 -2.29 14.05
C GLY A 108 -16.39 -1.87 14.57
N PRO A 109 -17.16 -2.83 15.12
CA PRO A 109 -18.54 -2.58 15.55
C PRO A 109 -18.66 -1.49 16.64
N GLN A 110 -17.63 -1.29 17.47
CA GLN A 110 -17.61 -0.28 18.53
C GLN A 110 -17.32 1.14 18.02
N ARG A 111 -16.81 1.29 16.80
CA ARG A 111 -16.57 2.63 16.25
C ARG A 111 -17.84 3.24 15.71
N THR A 112 -18.06 4.50 16.02
CA THR A 112 -19.13 5.30 15.39
C THR A 112 -18.74 5.72 13.98
N ARG A 113 -17.46 6.01 13.74
CA ARG A 113 -16.87 6.42 12.46
C ARG A 113 -15.59 5.63 12.21
N PRO A 114 -15.22 5.37 10.94
CA PRO A 114 -13.94 4.72 10.63
C PRO A 114 -12.74 5.62 10.95
N CYS A 115 -11.57 5.02 11.01
CA CYS A 115 -10.31 5.75 11.21
C CYS A 115 -10.07 6.75 10.06
N PRO A 116 -9.77 8.02 10.34
CA PRO A 116 -9.51 9.03 9.31
C PRO A 116 -8.31 8.70 8.41
N MET A 117 -7.25 8.10 8.98
CA MET A 117 -6.07 7.64 8.23
C MET A 117 -6.43 6.58 7.21
N CYS A 118 -7.11 5.51 7.65
CA CYS A 118 -7.56 4.45 6.75
C CYS A 118 -8.46 5.03 5.65
N THR A 119 -9.35 5.96 6.02
CA THR A 119 -10.24 6.63 5.07
C THR A 119 -9.48 7.44 4.03
N SER A 120 -8.46 8.20 4.44
CA SER A 120 -7.60 8.97 3.52
C SER A 120 -6.90 8.05 2.53
N GLN A 121 -6.33 6.95 3.01
CA GLN A 121 -5.66 5.96 2.17
C GLN A 121 -6.62 5.29 1.18
N MET A 122 -7.77 4.83 1.66
CA MET A 122 -8.80 4.22 0.81
C MET A 122 -9.36 5.20 -0.23
N SER A 123 -9.50 6.49 0.13
CA SER A 123 -9.93 7.53 -0.83
C SER A 123 -8.94 7.72 -1.98
N ALA A 124 -7.64 7.62 -1.72
CA ALA A 124 -6.63 7.65 -2.76
C ALA A 124 -6.69 6.38 -3.64
N TRP A 125 -6.83 5.21 -3.02
CA TRP A 125 -6.90 3.93 -3.75
C TRP A 125 -8.19 3.74 -4.55
N ASP A 126 -9.29 4.41 -4.19
CA ASP A 126 -10.53 4.28 -4.96
C ASP A 126 -10.32 4.68 -6.44
N GLY A 127 -9.55 5.73 -6.68
CA GLY A 127 -9.19 6.12 -8.04
C GLY A 127 -8.24 5.16 -8.75
N GLU A 128 -7.37 4.48 -8.00
CA GLU A 128 -6.37 3.55 -8.52
C GLU A 128 -6.87 2.10 -8.63
N ALA A 129 -7.98 1.77 -7.95
CA ALA A 129 -8.48 0.39 -7.87
C ALA A 129 -8.68 -0.27 -9.24
N PRO A 130 -9.22 0.41 -10.29
CA PRO A 130 -9.35 -0.19 -11.62
C PRO A 130 -8.01 -0.58 -12.25
N ASP A 131 -6.93 0.17 -11.98
CA ASP A 131 -5.60 -0.13 -12.50
C ASP A 131 -4.94 -1.26 -11.71
N ILE A 132 -5.10 -1.26 -10.38
CA ILE A 132 -4.63 -2.34 -9.50
C ILE A 132 -5.29 -3.66 -9.90
N GLU A 133 -6.60 -3.64 -10.13
CA GLU A 133 -7.40 -4.83 -10.47
C GLU A 133 -7.11 -5.41 -11.86
N GLN A 134 -6.39 -4.73 -12.72
CA GLN A 134 -5.86 -5.33 -13.94
C GLN A 134 -4.85 -6.45 -13.63
N ARG A 135 -4.19 -6.40 -12.48
CA ARG A 135 -3.09 -7.30 -12.11
C ARG A 135 -3.39 -8.22 -10.93
N VAL A 136 -4.07 -7.74 -9.92
CA VAL A 136 -4.35 -8.46 -8.67
C VAL A 136 -5.79 -8.21 -8.23
N ALA A 137 -6.35 -9.11 -7.42
CA ALA A 137 -7.60 -8.83 -6.73
C ALA A 137 -7.32 -7.88 -5.55
N PHE A 138 -8.24 -6.94 -5.31
CA PHE A 138 -8.08 -5.91 -4.30
C PHE A 138 -9.35 -5.78 -3.46
N ALA A 139 -9.25 -6.05 -2.15
CA ALA A 139 -10.39 -6.11 -1.24
C ALA A 139 -10.16 -5.27 0.02
N MET A 140 -11.19 -4.58 0.46
CA MET A 140 -11.23 -3.84 1.72
C MET A 140 -12.08 -4.60 2.71
N VAL A 141 -11.54 -4.95 3.88
CA VAL A 141 -12.23 -5.73 4.90
C VAL A 141 -12.35 -4.91 6.19
N ALA A 142 -13.51 -4.98 6.84
CA ALA A 142 -13.69 -4.46 8.19
C ALA A 142 -14.70 -5.31 8.97
N ARG A 143 -14.70 -5.16 10.30
CA ARG A 143 -15.64 -5.92 11.18
C ARG A 143 -17.02 -5.28 11.35
N SER A 144 -17.23 -4.05 10.86
CA SER A 144 -18.57 -3.45 10.87
C SER A 144 -19.53 -4.20 9.94
N PRO A 145 -20.84 -4.24 10.26
CA PRO A 145 -21.85 -4.76 9.34
C PRO A 145 -21.77 -4.12 7.96
N LEU A 146 -22.05 -4.89 6.92
CA LEU A 146 -21.92 -4.45 5.51
C LEU A 146 -22.73 -3.18 5.21
N GLU A 147 -23.91 -3.01 5.82
CA GLU A 147 -24.73 -1.81 5.61
C GLU A 147 -23.99 -0.54 6.05
N ARG A 148 -23.23 -0.61 7.17
CA ARG A 148 -22.43 0.53 7.62
C ARG A 148 -21.26 0.83 6.67
N LEU A 149 -20.61 -0.22 6.16
CA LEU A 149 -19.50 -0.08 5.21
C LEU A 149 -19.99 0.58 3.91
N THR A 150 -21.09 0.10 3.36
CA THR A 150 -21.66 0.61 2.10
C THR A 150 -22.26 2.01 2.28
N ALA A 151 -22.87 2.32 3.41
CA ALA A 151 -23.32 3.68 3.73
C ALA A 151 -22.15 4.67 3.75
N PHE A 152 -21.04 4.29 4.38
CA PHE A 152 -19.83 5.13 4.41
C PHE A 152 -19.15 5.24 3.05
N LYS A 153 -19.08 4.15 2.29
CA LYS A 153 -18.63 4.16 0.88
C LYS A 153 -19.39 5.19 0.06
N LYS A 154 -20.71 5.19 0.18
CA LYS A 154 -21.59 6.16 -0.48
C LYS A 154 -21.35 7.59 0.00
N GLU A 155 -21.18 7.80 1.30
CA GLU A 155 -20.87 9.11 1.90
C GLU A 155 -19.55 9.68 1.32
N ARG A 156 -18.53 8.83 1.15
CA ARG A 156 -17.21 9.22 0.61
C ARG A 156 -17.19 9.33 -0.92
N GLY A 157 -18.22 8.86 -1.60
CA GLY A 157 -18.27 8.83 -3.07
C GLY A 157 -17.34 7.80 -3.70
N TRP A 158 -16.91 6.78 -2.93
CA TRP A 158 -16.08 5.69 -3.46
C TRP A 158 -16.86 4.85 -4.46
N ARG A 159 -16.27 4.56 -5.59
CA ARG A 159 -16.93 3.87 -6.72
C ARG A 159 -16.35 2.50 -7.01
N HIS A 160 -15.06 2.33 -6.77
CA HIS A 160 -14.29 1.20 -7.28
C HIS A 160 -13.85 0.21 -6.18
N LEU A 161 -13.71 0.67 -4.94
CA LEU A 161 -13.33 -0.20 -3.83
C LEU A 161 -14.40 -1.27 -3.57
N LYS A 162 -13.96 -2.51 -3.43
CA LYS A 162 -14.80 -3.65 -3.02
C LYS A 162 -14.74 -3.80 -1.51
N LEU A 163 -15.88 -3.66 -0.85
CA LEU A 163 -16.00 -3.74 0.60
C LEU A 163 -16.57 -5.07 1.04
N TYR A 164 -15.97 -5.61 2.08
CA TYR A 164 -16.37 -6.86 2.71
C TYR A 164 -16.45 -6.69 4.23
N SER A 165 -17.51 -7.19 4.82
CA SER A 165 -17.64 -7.34 6.27
C SER A 165 -17.07 -8.69 6.69
N ASP A 166 -16.28 -8.73 7.78
CA ASP A 166 -15.86 -9.95 8.48
C ASP A 166 -16.74 -10.13 9.73
N PRO A 167 -17.97 -10.69 9.62
CA PRO A 167 -18.94 -10.68 10.70
C PRO A 167 -18.55 -11.61 11.87
N SER A 168 -17.81 -12.68 11.58
CA SER A 168 -17.28 -13.59 12.60
C SER A 168 -16.00 -13.07 13.27
N GLY A 169 -15.31 -12.14 12.63
CA GLY A 169 -13.98 -11.68 13.03
C GLY A 169 -12.89 -12.72 12.86
N ASP A 170 -13.19 -13.84 12.21
CA ASP A 170 -12.25 -14.96 12.08
C ASP A 170 -11.00 -14.60 11.28
N TYR A 171 -11.20 -13.97 10.13
CA TYR A 171 -10.09 -13.49 9.31
C TYR A 171 -9.28 -12.41 10.06
N THR A 172 -9.97 -11.48 10.70
CA THR A 172 -9.32 -10.40 11.46
C THR A 172 -8.45 -10.96 12.59
N ARG A 173 -8.95 -11.94 13.36
CA ARG A 173 -8.17 -12.56 14.44
C ARG A 173 -6.93 -13.27 13.94
N ASP A 174 -7.04 -13.97 12.82
CA ASP A 174 -5.95 -14.83 12.34
C ASP A 174 -4.87 -14.03 11.58
N TYR A 175 -5.23 -12.90 10.92
CA TYR A 175 -4.31 -12.18 10.03
C TYR A 175 -4.10 -10.70 10.34
N VAL A 176 -4.83 -10.12 11.28
CA VAL A 176 -4.76 -8.66 11.52
C VAL A 176 -4.48 -8.34 12.98
N SER A 177 -5.39 -8.71 13.89
CA SER A 177 -5.28 -8.36 15.30
C SER A 177 -6.27 -9.15 16.15
N ALA A 178 -6.01 -9.21 17.47
CA ALA A 178 -6.96 -9.77 18.42
C ALA A 178 -8.34 -9.14 18.29
N GLU A 179 -9.38 -9.85 18.72
CA GLU A 179 -10.79 -9.49 18.53
C GLU A 179 -11.17 -8.14 19.13
N ASP A 180 -10.54 -7.75 20.22
CA ASP A 180 -10.74 -6.49 20.93
C ASP A 180 -9.89 -5.33 20.38
N ALA A 181 -8.91 -5.63 19.54
CA ALA A 181 -8.02 -4.65 18.95
C ALA A 181 -8.46 -4.28 17.53
N ASP A 182 -9.00 -3.07 17.36
CA ASP A 182 -9.38 -2.55 16.06
C ASP A 182 -8.15 -1.88 15.40
N ARG A 183 -7.32 -2.69 14.74
CA ARG A 183 -6.08 -2.27 14.06
C ARG A 183 -6.21 -2.41 12.54
N PRO A 184 -5.45 -1.62 11.76
CA PRO A 184 -5.36 -1.83 10.33
C PRO A 184 -4.43 -3.02 10.03
N GLY A 185 -4.64 -3.66 8.89
CA GLY A 185 -3.77 -4.72 8.40
C GLY A 185 -3.67 -4.68 6.88
N PHE A 186 -2.49 -5.01 6.37
CA PHE A 186 -2.26 -5.11 4.94
C PHE A 186 -1.65 -6.48 4.64
N ASN A 187 -2.42 -7.32 3.95
CA ASN A 187 -2.06 -8.69 3.70
C ASN A 187 -2.11 -9.02 2.21
N VAL A 188 -1.18 -9.84 1.77
CA VAL A 188 -1.12 -10.36 0.41
C VAL A 188 -1.19 -11.88 0.44
N PHE A 189 -2.05 -12.44 -0.39
CA PHE A 189 -2.21 -13.87 -0.55
C PHE A 189 -2.01 -14.28 -2.01
N THR A 190 -1.56 -15.50 -2.22
CA THR A 190 -1.40 -16.09 -3.55
C THR A 190 -2.20 -17.37 -3.66
N ARG A 191 -2.79 -17.62 -4.85
CA ARG A 191 -3.47 -18.86 -5.19
C ARG A 191 -2.71 -19.54 -6.32
N ARG A 192 -2.08 -20.68 -6.03
CA ARG A 192 -1.33 -21.47 -7.02
C ARG A 192 -1.61 -22.95 -6.80
N ASP A 193 -1.81 -23.69 -7.91
CA ASP A 193 -2.04 -25.13 -7.86
C ASP A 193 -3.17 -25.55 -6.90
N GLY A 194 -4.25 -24.76 -6.87
CA GLY A 194 -5.40 -24.99 -5.99
C GLY A 194 -5.16 -24.63 -4.50
N THR A 195 -3.96 -24.19 -4.12
CA THR A 195 -3.63 -23.85 -2.74
C THR A 195 -3.52 -22.33 -2.57
N ILE A 196 -4.23 -21.79 -1.59
CA ILE A 196 -4.09 -20.39 -1.16
C ILE A 196 -3.06 -20.33 -0.03
N ARG A 197 -2.11 -19.39 -0.15
CA ARG A 197 -1.08 -19.16 0.86
C ARG A 197 -0.96 -17.69 1.18
N HIS A 198 -0.69 -17.39 2.44
CA HIS A 198 -0.22 -16.05 2.82
C HIS A 198 1.13 -15.80 2.14
N PHE A 199 1.33 -14.61 1.62
CA PHE A 199 2.58 -14.23 0.95
C PHE A 199 3.34 -13.19 1.75
N TRP A 200 2.67 -12.13 2.19
CA TRP A 200 3.30 -11.03 2.89
C TRP A 200 2.27 -10.24 3.70
N ALA A 201 2.70 -9.68 4.83
CA ALA A 201 1.95 -8.72 5.61
C ALA A 201 2.80 -7.50 5.95
N ALA A 202 2.16 -6.35 6.19
CA ALA A 202 2.80 -5.22 6.82
C ALA A 202 2.88 -5.49 8.34
N GLU A 203 4.11 -5.70 8.84
CA GLU A 203 4.35 -6.09 10.23
C GLU A 203 4.97 -4.96 11.07
N MET A 204 5.32 -3.83 10.44
CA MET A 204 5.94 -2.72 11.14
C MET A 204 4.96 -2.05 12.10
N SER A 205 5.40 -1.80 13.31
CA SER A 205 4.63 -1.16 14.37
C SER A 205 5.42 0.00 14.99
N ALA A 206 4.76 0.79 15.83
CA ALA A 206 5.38 1.88 16.56
C ALA A 206 6.60 1.45 17.42
N ASP A 207 6.61 0.19 17.87
CA ASP A 207 7.72 -0.37 18.66
C ASP A 207 9.01 -0.56 17.86
N MET A 208 8.94 -0.45 16.54
CA MET A 208 10.08 -0.54 15.63
C MET A 208 10.58 0.82 15.14
N ALA A 209 9.98 1.92 15.63
CA ALA A 209 10.44 3.27 15.32
C ALA A 209 11.65 3.65 16.18
N ASP A 210 12.61 4.34 15.57
CA ASP A 210 13.72 4.92 16.29
C ASP A 210 13.25 6.08 17.19
N PRO A 211 13.90 6.35 18.33
CA PRO A 211 13.53 7.45 19.21
C PRO A 211 13.50 8.79 18.45
N GLY A 212 12.38 9.50 18.56
CA GLY A 212 12.16 10.79 17.90
C GLY A 212 11.81 10.72 16.42
N GLN A 213 11.63 9.52 15.85
CA GLN A 213 11.16 9.31 14.49
C GLN A 213 9.68 8.98 14.45
N ASP A 214 9.05 9.37 13.34
CA ASP A 214 7.69 8.95 13.01
C ASP A 214 7.65 7.43 12.82
N PRO A 215 6.80 6.69 13.55
CA PRO A 215 6.62 5.24 13.40
C PRO A 215 5.89 4.91 12.09
N ARG A 216 6.55 5.09 10.97
CA ARG A 216 6.00 4.82 9.63
C ARG A 216 5.84 3.34 9.41
N ASP A 217 4.69 2.96 8.88
CA ASP A 217 4.52 1.61 8.34
C ASP A 217 5.42 1.44 7.10
N ALA A 218 6.19 0.38 7.06
CA ALA A 218 6.99 0.06 5.89
C ALA A 218 6.41 -1.15 5.13
N PRO A 219 6.27 -1.05 3.83
CA PRO A 219 6.49 0.10 2.97
C PRO A 219 5.40 1.16 3.17
N ASP A 220 5.78 2.42 3.00
CA ASP A 220 4.81 3.52 3.03
C ASP A 220 3.95 3.45 1.77
N HIS A 221 2.67 3.11 1.92
CA HIS A 221 1.73 2.98 0.80
C HIS A 221 0.78 4.16 0.70
N MET A 222 0.92 5.14 1.59
CA MET A 222 -0.04 6.21 1.72
C MET A 222 0.37 7.43 0.89
N PRO A 223 -0.28 7.71 -0.24
CA PRO A 223 0.08 8.82 -1.13
C PRO A 223 0.10 10.17 -0.41
N LEU A 224 -0.74 10.35 0.61
CA LEU A 224 -0.77 11.56 1.43
C LEU A 224 0.60 11.88 2.03
N TRP A 225 1.25 10.89 2.64
CA TRP A 225 2.56 11.09 3.28
C TRP A 225 3.66 11.33 2.25
N LEU A 226 3.61 10.66 1.12
CA LEU A 226 4.58 10.87 0.04
C LEU A 226 4.53 12.30 -0.50
N ILE A 227 3.34 12.91 -0.56
CA ILE A 227 3.19 14.30 -1.00
C ILE A 227 3.68 15.25 0.09
N LEU A 228 3.37 15.02 1.37
CA LEU A 228 3.82 15.89 2.44
C LEU A 228 5.34 15.83 2.62
N ASP A 229 5.96 14.67 2.42
CA ASP A 229 7.42 14.50 2.54
C ASP A 229 8.24 15.30 1.51
N ILE A 230 7.63 15.76 0.43
CA ILE A 230 8.29 16.64 -0.56
C ILE A 230 7.98 18.12 -0.34
N THR A 231 7.32 18.49 0.76
CA THR A 231 7.03 19.88 1.13
C THR A 231 7.97 20.39 2.23
N PRO A 232 8.22 21.70 2.32
CA PRO A 232 9.04 22.26 3.40
C PRO A 232 8.48 21.98 4.80
N GLU A 233 7.15 21.88 4.93
CA GLU A 233 6.44 21.65 6.19
C GLU A 233 6.52 20.19 6.63
N GLY A 234 6.73 19.26 5.69
CA GLY A 234 6.72 17.82 5.96
C GLY A 234 5.37 17.33 6.48
N ARG A 235 5.39 16.25 7.25
CA ARG A 235 4.18 15.65 7.85
C ARG A 235 3.63 16.42 9.03
N GLY A 236 4.45 17.25 9.67
CA GLY A 236 4.14 17.88 10.95
C GLY A 236 4.16 16.89 12.11
N THR A 237 4.05 17.40 13.35
CA THR A 237 4.04 16.58 14.58
C THR A 237 2.65 16.39 15.15
N ASP A 238 1.73 17.32 14.90
CA ASP A 238 0.41 17.37 15.54
C ASP A 238 -0.75 17.34 14.57
N TRP A 239 -0.48 17.15 13.28
CA TRP A 239 -1.50 17.11 12.24
C TRP A 239 -1.90 15.67 11.88
N TYR A 240 -3.19 15.48 11.70
CA TYR A 240 -3.77 14.21 11.28
C TYR A 240 -4.96 14.46 10.34
N PRO A 241 -5.19 13.62 9.32
CA PRO A 241 -6.34 13.81 8.43
C PRO A 241 -7.66 13.68 9.19
N LYS A 242 -8.65 14.44 8.76
CA LYS A 242 -10.01 14.43 9.32
C LYS A 242 -10.97 13.74 8.35
N LEU A 243 -12.14 13.36 8.83
CA LEU A 243 -13.22 12.83 7.98
C LEU A 243 -14.03 13.96 7.31
N GLU A 244 -14.01 15.13 7.90
CA GLU A 244 -14.75 16.33 7.46
C GLU A 244 -13.77 17.32 6.83
N TYR A 245 -14.15 17.91 5.71
CA TYR A 245 -13.38 18.88 4.95
C TYR A 245 -14.09 20.25 4.93
#